data_5b06ec3878fc0bec65c5b43f05597ac0
#
_entry.id   5b06ec3878fc0bec65c5b43f05597ac0
#
_cell.length_a   1.000
_cell.length_b   1.000
_cell.length_c   1.000
_cell.angle_alpha   90.00
_cell.angle_beta   90.00
_cell.angle_gamma   90.00
#
_symmetry.space_group_name_H-M   'P 1'
#
loop_
_entity.id
_entity.type
_entity.pdbx_description
1 polymer ?
#
loop_
_entity_poly.entity_id
_entity_poly.type
_entity_poly.pdbx_seq_one_letter_code
_entity_poly.pdbx_strand_id
1 'polypeptide(L)'
;MRIYKNGDKFQGKIVWLKEPNDPETGKAKLDKNNPTQSSQNRPILGLINIWGFSQTSKNLWEEGNIYDPKSGNTYSCTIKMINANSLEVRGYIGVSLIGRTDVWTRQVAKN
;
A
#
# COMPACT_ATOMS: atom_id res chain seq x y z
N MET A 1 1.86 7.57 -1.64
CA MET A 1 2.50 6.47 -0.86
C MET A 1 3.91 6.85 -0.49
N ARG A 2 4.24 6.80 0.75
CA ARG A 2 5.61 7.03 1.22
C ARG A 2 6.20 5.70 1.66
N ILE A 3 7.25 5.26 0.98
CA ILE A 3 7.93 3.99 1.27
C ILE A 3 9.21 4.28 2.03
N TYR A 4 9.44 3.56 3.13
CA TYR A 4 10.60 3.76 3.98
C TYR A 4 11.04 2.45 4.63
N LYS A 5 12.27 2.44 5.12
CA LYS A 5 12.84 1.29 5.81
C LYS A 5 12.50 1.34 7.29
N ASN A 6 12.06 0.21 7.83
CA ASN A 6 11.79 0.02 9.26
C ASN A 6 12.55 -1.22 9.73
N GLY A 7 13.68 -1.01 10.41
CA GLY A 7 14.61 -2.09 10.72
C GLY A 7 15.25 -2.62 9.45
N ASP A 8 15.15 -3.92 9.23
CA ASP A 8 15.62 -4.60 8.01
C ASP A 8 14.50 -4.87 7.00
N LYS A 9 13.31 -4.35 7.25
CA LYS A 9 12.15 -4.49 6.38
C LYS A 9 11.72 -3.13 5.83
N PHE A 10 11.00 -3.16 4.71
CA PHE A 10 10.42 -1.96 4.09
C PHE A 10 8.92 -1.95 4.28
N GLN A 11 8.37 -0.77 4.44
CA GLN A 11 6.93 -0.54 4.57
C GLN A 11 6.55 0.79 3.93
N GLY A 12 5.26 1.03 3.75
CA GLY A 12 4.77 2.26 3.18
C GLY A 12 3.46 2.70 3.79
N LYS A 13 3.27 4.02 3.85
CA LYS A 13 2.02 4.59 4.32
C LYS A 13 1.39 5.49 3.26
N ILE A 14 0.07 5.57 3.32
CA ILE A 14 -0.72 6.43 2.44
C ILE A 14 -0.57 7.87 2.92
N VAL A 15 0.05 8.73 2.10
CA VAL A 15 0.28 10.15 2.45
C VAL A 15 -0.61 11.09 1.62
N TRP A 16 -1.34 10.55 0.65
CA TRP A 16 -2.22 11.34 -0.22
C TRP A 16 -3.37 10.48 -0.74
N LEU A 17 -4.57 11.07 -0.80
CA LEU A 17 -5.74 10.46 -1.40
C LEU A 17 -6.35 11.45 -2.39
N LYS A 18 -6.79 10.95 -3.55
CA LYS A 18 -7.49 11.76 -4.55
C LYS A 18 -8.80 12.32 -3.98
N GLU A 19 -9.51 11.50 -3.22
CA GLU A 19 -10.73 11.88 -2.52
C GLU A 19 -10.54 11.62 -1.02
N PRO A 20 -9.96 12.58 -0.27
CA PRO A 20 -9.61 12.34 1.13
C PRO A 20 -10.83 12.28 2.06
N ASN A 21 -11.95 12.83 1.63
CA ASN A 21 -13.18 12.86 2.44
C ASN A 21 -14.23 11.92 1.88
N ASP A 22 -14.99 11.30 2.79
CA ASP A 22 -16.15 10.49 2.44
C ASP A 22 -17.27 11.41 1.95
N PRO A 23 -17.82 11.22 0.73
CA PRO A 23 -18.88 12.06 0.21
C PRO A 23 -20.18 11.99 1.01
N GLU A 24 -20.40 10.89 1.74
CA GLU A 24 -21.61 10.74 2.55
C GLU A 24 -21.54 11.51 3.87
N THR A 25 -20.36 11.58 4.48
CA THR A 25 -20.18 12.21 5.80
C THR A 25 -19.48 13.57 5.73
N GLY A 26 -18.78 13.87 4.64
CA GLY A 26 -17.94 15.06 4.50
C GLY A 26 -16.68 15.03 5.37
N LYS A 27 -16.44 13.94 6.09
CA LYS A 27 -15.28 13.77 6.98
C LYS A 27 -14.24 12.88 6.33
N ALA A 28 -13.02 12.85 6.90
CA ALA A 28 -11.94 12.01 6.42
C ALA A 28 -12.38 10.55 6.26
N LYS A 29 -11.96 9.93 5.16
CA LYS A 29 -12.26 8.51 4.91
C LYS A 29 -11.66 7.63 5.99
N LEU A 30 -12.49 6.76 6.54
CA LEU A 30 -12.10 5.77 7.53
C LEU A 30 -12.02 4.38 6.91
N ASP A 31 -11.28 3.51 7.56
CA ASP A 31 -11.06 2.12 7.15
C ASP A 31 -12.28 1.25 7.50
N LYS A 32 -13.45 1.64 6.98
CA LYS A 32 -14.75 1.06 7.33
C LYS A 32 -14.92 -0.40 6.89
N ASN A 33 -14.13 -0.87 5.95
CA ASN A 33 -14.18 -2.24 5.45
C ASN A 33 -13.19 -3.16 6.16
N ASN A 34 -12.49 -2.68 7.19
CA ASN A 34 -11.57 -3.49 7.94
C ASN A 34 -12.32 -4.67 8.60
N PRO A 35 -11.79 -5.90 8.51
CA PRO A 35 -12.40 -7.07 9.15
C PRO A 35 -12.39 -7.00 10.67
N THR A 36 -11.51 -6.18 11.26
CA THR A 36 -11.45 -5.94 12.71
C THR A 36 -12.24 -4.68 13.04
N GLN A 37 -13.33 -4.84 13.78
CA GLN A 37 -14.23 -3.73 14.10
C GLN A 37 -13.52 -2.55 14.78
N SER A 38 -12.61 -2.81 15.71
CA SER A 38 -11.86 -1.77 16.41
C SER A 38 -10.95 -0.94 15.48
N SER A 39 -10.64 -1.45 14.30
CA SER A 39 -9.79 -0.73 13.32
C SER A 39 -10.61 0.03 12.27
N GLN A 40 -11.93 -0.08 12.28
CA GLN A 40 -12.78 0.57 11.27
C GLN A 40 -12.86 2.09 11.42
N ASN A 41 -12.46 2.62 12.57
CA ASN A 41 -12.48 4.05 12.86
C ASN A 41 -11.15 4.74 12.55
N ARG A 42 -10.12 4.01 12.11
CA ARG A 42 -8.84 4.63 11.79
C ARG A 42 -8.90 5.31 10.42
N PRO A 43 -8.27 6.48 10.26
CA PRO A 43 -8.22 7.14 8.96
C PRO A 43 -7.41 6.33 7.94
N ILE A 44 -7.84 6.36 6.67
CA ILE A 44 -7.07 5.77 5.57
C ILE A 44 -5.81 6.58 5.31
N LEU A 45 -5.93 7.91 5.36
CA LEU A 45 -4.75 8.78 5.23
C LEU A 45 -3.83 8.57 6.42
N GLY A 46 -2.56 8.27 6.16
CA GLY A 46 -1.57 7.93 7.18
C GLY A 46 -1.50 6.45 7.53
N LEU A 47 -2.37 5.62 6.94
CA LEU A 47 -2.38 4.18 7.16
C LEU A 47 -1.15 3.52 6.54
N ILE A 48 -0.48 2.68 7.31
CA ILE A 48 0.57 1.79 6.79
C ILE A 48 -0.16 0.62 6.12
N ASN A 49 -0.20 0.62 4.79
CA ASN A 49 -0.95 -0.39 4.05
C ASN A 49 -0.06 -1.38 3.30
N ILE A 50 1.24 -1.16 3.26
CA ILE A 50 2.21 -2.15 2.79
C ILE A 50 3.32 -2.31 3.83
N TRP A 51 3.72 -3.56 4.09
CA TRP A 51 4.71 -3.84 5.13
C TRP A 51 5.40 -5.18 4.93
N GLY A 52 6.49 -5.37 5.65
CA GLY A 52 7.17 -6.66 5.76
C GLY A 52 8.05 -7.03 4.57
N PHE A 53 8.32 -6.11 3.66
CA PHE A 53 9.12 -6.38 2.46
C PHE A 53 10.60 -6.57 2.81
N SER A 54 11.19 -7.61 2.20
CA SER A 54 12.63 -7.83 2.21
C SER A 54 13.20 -7.49 0.83
N GLN A 55 14.27 -6.72 0.79
CA GLN A 55 14.97 -6.47 -0.47
C GLN A 55 15.79 -7.70 -0.84
N THR A 56 15.39 -8.40 -1.89
CA THR A 56 16.02 -9.65 -2.33
C THR A 56 17.00 -9.46 -3.47
N SER A 57 16.91 -8.33 -4.16
CA SER A 57 17.91 -7.89 -5.13
C SER A 57 17.85 -6.37 -5.26
N LYS A 58 18.73 -5.80 -6.10
CA LYS A 58 18.84 -4.35 -6.26
C LYS A 58 17.50 -3.66 -6.54
N ASN A 59 16.65 -4.28 -7.35
CA ASN A 59 15.39 -3.68 -7.79
C ASN A 59 14.16 -4.50 -7.39
N LEU A 60 14.29 -5.39 -6.42
CA LEU A 60 13.22 -6.32 -6.07
C LEU A 60 13.03 -6.41 -4.55
N TRP A 61 11.80 -6.24 -4.12
CA TRP A 61 11.36 -6.41 -2.73
C TRP A 61 10.26 -7.46 -2.71
N GLU A 62 10.43 -8.50 -1.89
CA GLU A 62 9.54 -9.64 -1.82
C GLU A 62 9.07 -9.92 -0.39
N GLU A 63 8.18 -10.87 -0.25
CA GLU A 63 7.65 -11.34 1.04
C GLU A 63 6.88 -10.28 1.80
N GLY A 64 6.37 -9.26 1.09
CA GLY A 64 5.59 -8.21 1.70
C GLY A 64 4.10 -8.51 1.71
N ASN A 65 3.37 -7.57 2.30
CA ASN A 65 1.92 -7.60 2.41
C ASN A 65 1.35 -6.27 1.94
N ILE A 66 0.16 -6.33 1.35
CA ILE A 66 -0.60 -5.12 1.00
C ILE A 66 -2.03 -5.27 1.51
N TYR A 67 -2.49 -4.25 2.24
CA TYR A 67 -3.86 -4.15 2.70
C TYR A 67 -4.65 -3.22 1.78
N ASP A 68 -5.80 -3.69 1.28
CA ASP A 68 -6.69 -2.91 0.44
C ASP A 68 -7.90 -2.42 1.24
N PRO A 69 -7.98 -1.10 1.55
CA PRO A 69 -9.12 -0.56 2.30
C PRO A 69 -10.46 -0.68 1.58
N LYS A 70 -10.47 -0.79 0.26
CA LYS A 70 -11.72 -0.92 -0.51
C LYS A 70 -12.41 -2.24 -0.27
N SER A 71 -11.63 -3.32 -0.14
CA SER A 71 -12.15 -4.66 0.08
C SER A 71 -12.03 -5.13 1.53
N GLY A 72 -11.12 -4.52 2.31
CA GLY A 72 -10.78 -4.98 3.65
C GLY A 72 -9.92 -6.23 3.65
N ASN A 73 -9.32 -6.59 2.52
CA ASN A 73 -8.49 -7.79 2.38
C ASN A 73 -7.01 -7.46 2.37
N THR A 74 -6.21 -8.41 2.87
CA THR A 74 -4.76 -8.36 2.85
C THR A 74 -4.24 -9.40 1.87
N TYR A 75 -3.30 -8.98 1.01
CA TYR A 75 -2.69 -9.84 -0.02
C TYR A 75 -1.20 -9.92 0.19
N SER A 76 -0.59 -11.01 -0.28
CA SER A 76 0.86 -11.06 -0.45
C SER A 76 1.28 -10.10 -1.54
N CYS A 77 2.48 -9.54 -1.45
CA CYS A 77 2.89 -8.47 -2.35
C CYS A 77 4.37 -8.55 -2.71
N THR A 78 4.67 -8.23 -3.96
CA THR A 78 6.03 -8.08 -4.48
C THR A 78 6.13 -6.72 -5.15
N ILE A 79 7.25 -6.02 -4.95
CA ILE A 79 7.52 -4.73 -5.59
C ILE A 79 8.80 -4.86 -6.42
N LYS A 80 8.72 -4.44 -7.69
CA LYS A 80 9.86 -4.39 -8.60
C LYS A 80 10.06 -2.96 -9.08
N MET A 81 11.28 -2.46 -8.97
CA MET A 81 11.62 -1.14 -9.53
C MET A 81 11.86 -1.29 -11.03
N ILE A 82 11.00 -0.65 -11.83
CA ILE A 82 11.09 -0.68 -13.30
C ILE A 82 12.16 0.31 -13.76
N ASN A 83 12.15 1.51 -13.15
CA ASN A 83 13.15 2.57 -13.38
C ASN A 83 13.14 3.49 -12.15
N ALA A 84 13.93 4.57 -12.20
CA ALA A 84 14.08 5.49 -11.06
C ALA A 84 12.76 6.11 -10.57
N ASN A 85 11.72 6.14 -11.40
CA ASN A 85 10.47 6.82 -11.12
C ASN A 85 9.23 5.90 -11.11
N SER A 86 9.40 4.60 -11.36
CA SER A 86 8.27 3.69 -11.49
C SER A 86 8.50 2.37 -10.75
N LEU A 87 7.48 1.93 -10.02
CA LEU A 87 7.44 0.65 -9.32
C LEU A 87 6.30 -0.19 -9.88
N GLU A 88 6.57 -1.47 -10.10
CA GLU A 88 5.53 -2.46 -10.36
C GLU A 88 5.17 -3.12 -9.03
N VAL A 89 3.92 -2.93 -8.62
CA VAL A 89 3.40 -3.45 -7.35
C VAL A 89 2.41 -4.56 -7.66
N ARG A 90 2.73 -5.79 -7.26
CA ARG A 90 1.89 -6.96 -7.52
C ARG A 90 1.38 -7.58 -6.23
N GLY A 91 0.05 -7.52 -6.04
CA GLY A 91 -0.65 -8.21 -4.97
C GLY A 91 -1.21 -9.53 -5.47
N TYR A 92 -1.13 -10.59 -4.65
CA TYR A 92 -1.64 -11.91 -5.04
C TYR A 92 -2.09 -12.71 -3.82
N ILE A 93 -2.97 -13.70 -4.08
CA ILE A 93 -3.47 -14.65 -3.09
C ILE A 93 -2.88 -16.02 -3.42
N GLY A 94 -2.22 -16.64 -2.44
CA GLY A 94 -1.63 -17.97 -2.61
C GLY A 94 -0.43 -17.95 -3.55
N VAL A 95 -0.66 -18.24 -4.83
CA VAL A 95 0.41 -18.29 -5.84
C VAL A 95 0.48 -17.00 -6.63
N SER A 96 1.69 -16.61 -7.06
CA SER A 96 1.94 -15.35 -7.77
C SER A 96 1.27 -15.23 -9.15
N LEU A 97 0.71 -16.33 -9.67
CA LEU A 97 -0.03 -16.33 -10.93
C LEU A 97 -1.44 -15.73 -10.80
N ILE A 98 -1.98 -15.71 -9.58
CA ILE A 98 -3.31 -15.17 -9.30
C ILE A 98 -3.14 -13.87 -8.53
N GLY A 99 -3.31 -12.74 -9.21
CA GLY A 99 -3.14 -11.46 -8.58
C GLY A 99 -3.34 -10.30 -9.52
N ARG A 100 -3.09 -9.11 -9.01
CA ARG A 100 -3.24 -7.85 -9.72
C ARG A 100 -1.93 -7.08 -9.68
N THR A 101 -1.55 -6.52 -10.81
CA THR A 101 -0.36 -5.69 -10.94
C THR A 101 -0.76 -4.24 -11.19
N ASP A 102 -0.22 -3.33 -10.40
CA ASP A 102 -0.35 -1.89 -10.58
C ASP A 102 1.03 -1.28 -10.77
N VAL A 103 1.10 -0.18 -11.51
CA VAL A 103 2.34 0.59 -11.66
C VAL A 103 2.18 1.90 -10.89
N TRP A 104 3.10 2.14 -9.95
CA TRP A 104 3.15 3.37 -9.16
C TRP A 104 4.27 4.25 -9.67
N THR A 105 3.98 5.53 -9.88
CA THR A 105 4.97 6.52 -10.30
C THR A 105 5.37 7.41 -9.13
N ARG A 106 6.63 7.86 -9.18
CA ARG A 106 7.14 8.78 -8.17
C ARG A 106 6.50 10.15 -8.33
N GLN A 107 5.99 10.68 -7.23
CA GLN A 107 5.52 12.06 -7.18
C GLN A 107 6.68 12.96 -6.78
N VAL A 108 6.91 14.02 -7.57
CA VAL A 108 7.88 15.05 -7.21
C VAL A 108 7.14 16.12 -6.42
N ALA A 109 7.66 16.44 -5.23
CA ALA A 109 7.09 17.51 -4.42
C ALA A 109 7.22 18.83 -5.17
N LYS A 110 6.10 19.53 -5.34
CA LYS A 110 6.09 20.88 -5.90
C LYS A 110 6.29 21.88 -4.77
N ASN A 111 7.30 22.69 -4.89
CA ASN A 111 7.54 23.79 -3.96
C ASN A 111 6.72 25.01 -4.35
#